data_47e01b3e8967da189026fe3d42e65086
#
_entry.id   47e01b3e8967da189026fe3d42e65086
#
_cell.length_a   1.000
_cell.length_b   1.000
_cell.length_c   1.000
_cell.angle_alpha   90.00
_cell.angle_beta   90.00
_cell.angle_gamma   90.00
#
_symmetry.space_group_name_H-M   'P 1'
#
loop_
_entity.id
_entity.type
_entity.pdbx_description
1 polymer ?
#
loop_
_entity_poly.entity_id
_entity_poly.type
_entity_poly.pdbx_seq_one_letter_code
_entity_poly.pdbx_strand_id
1 'polypeptide(L)'
;MILLDTNVISELMKPKPTVRVVDWVSEQNPGSLFISTITQAEILYGIALLSSWKRKSSLTKSALIMFKEDFEGRILSFDIEASI
;
A
#
# COMPACT_ATOMS: atom_id res chain seq x y z
N MET A 1 1.33 -9.40 13.99
CA MET A 1 0.89 -9.01 12.64
C MET A 1 0.12 -7.71 12.69
N ILE A 2 0.50 -6.75 11.87
CA ILE A 2 -0.19 -5.46 11.77
C ILE A 2 -0.67 -5.31 10.33
N LEU A 3 -1.98 -5.23 10.14
CA LEU A 3 -2.56 -5.04 8.81
C LEU A 3 -2.73 -3.54 8.56
N LEU A 4 -1.96 -3.01 7.60
CA LEU A 4 -2.03 -1.59 7.25
C LEU A 4 -3.22 -1.35 6.32
N ASP A 5 -3.97 -0.28 6.59
CA ASP A 5 -5.10 0.06 5.73
C ASP A 5 -4.66 0.92 4.54
N THR A 6 -5.60 1.11 3.62
CA THR A 6 -5.35 1.88 2.40
C THR A 6 -4.91 3.32 2.70
N ASN A 7 -5.47 3.93 3.74
CA ASN A 7 -5.14 5.32 4.08
C ASN A 7 -3.68 5.47 4.50
N VAL A 8 -3.15 4.52 5.27
CA VAL A 8 -1.75 4.54 5.68
C VAL A 8 -0.83 4.41 4.47
N ILE A 9 -1.12 3.44 3.59
CA ILE A 9 -0.32 3.22 2.39
C ILE A 9 -0.38 4.43 1.46
N SER A 10 -1.57 5.00 1.25
CA SER A 10 -1.73 6.20 0.42
C SER A 10 -0.93 7.37 0.97
N GLU A 11 -0.90 7.53 2.30
CA GLU A 11 -0.12 8.60 2.92
C GLU A 11 1.37 8.41 2.69
N LEU A 12 1.86 7.18 2.84
CA LEU A 12 3.28 6.87 2.62
C LEU A 12 3.72 7.09 1.17
N MET A 13 2.80 7.01 0.22
CA MET A 13 3.10 7.20 -1.21
C MET A 13 3.13 8.66 -1.64
N LYS A 14 2.74 9.60 -0.78
CA LYS A 14 2.80 11.02 -1.11
C LYS A 14 4.25 11.50 -1.16
N PRO A 15 4.56 12.53 -1.99
CA PRO A 15 5.91 13.11 -2.03
C PRO A 15 6.39 13.62 -0.67
N LYS A 16 5.45 14.14 0.15
CA LYS A 16 5.75 14.62 1.50
C LYS A 16 4.78 13.99 2.48
N PRO A 17 5.00 12.72 2.84
CA PRO A 17 4.11 12.05 3.76
C PRO A 17 4.16 12.67 5.16
N THR A 18 3.07 12.53 5.90
CA THR A 18 2.98 13.01 7.28
C THR A 18 4.07 12.36 8.13
N VAL A 19 4.87 13.17 8.79
CA VAL A 19 6.00 12.70 9.59
C VAL A 19 5.55 11.70 10.65
N ARG A 20 4.42 11.96 11.31
CA ARG A 20 3.89 11.07 12.34
C ARG A 20 3.61 9.66 11.79
N VAL A 21 3.07 9.57 10.58
CA VAL A 21 2.79 8.27 9.95
C VAL A 21 4.09 7.55 9.60
N VAL A 22 5.03 8.27 8.99
CA VAL A 22 6.35 7.72 8.65
C VAL A 22 7.06 7.20 9.88
N ASP A 23 7.07 7.98 10.96
CA ASP A 23 7.73 7.61 12.21
C ASP A 23 7.10 6.36 12.81
N TRP A 24 5.76 6.32 12.86
CA TRP A 24 5.06 5.17 13.41
C TRP A 24 5.39 3.88 12.64
N VAL A 25 5.36 3.95 11.31
CA VAL A 25 5.65 2.78 10.47
C VAL A 25 7.10 2.35 10.64
N SER A 26 8.04 3.31 10.71
CA SER A 26 9.46 2.99 10.84
C SER A 26 9.82 2.36 12.19
N GLU A 27 9.00 2.58 13.21
CA GLU A 27 9.18 1.97 14.52
C GLU A 27 8.75 0.50 14.57
N GLN A 28 7.96 0.06 13.58
CA GLN A 28 7.47 -1.32 13.56
C GLN A 28 8.51 -2.25 12.96
N ASN A 29 8.46 -3.52 13.37
CA ASN A 29 9.23 -4.57 12.72
C ASN A 29 8.68 -4.76 11.30
N PRO A 30 9.48 -4.57 10.24
CA PRO A 30 8.99 -4.71 8.87
C PRO A 30 8.30 -6.05 8.60
N GLY A 31 8.79 -7.12 9.22
CA GLY A 31 8.20 -8.45 9.07
C GLY A 31 6.82 -8.60 9.69
N SER A 32 6.39 -7.63 10.52
CA SER A 32 5.06 -7.66 11.13
C SER A 32 4.02 -6.86 10.34
N LEU A 33 4.44 -6.12 9.30
CA LEU A 33 3.56 -5.26 8.51
C LEU A 33 2.99 -6.04 7.32
N PHE A 34 1.67 -6.06 7.21
CA PHE A 34 0.94 -6.76 6.16
C PHE A 34 -0.04 -5.80 5.47
N ILE A 35 -0.38 -6.10 4.23
CA ILE A 35 -1.48 -5.45 3.53
C ILE A 35 -2.39 -6.53 2.94
N SER A 36 -3.60 -6.15 2.53
CA SER A 36 -4.53 -7.08 1.88
C SER A 36 -4.57 -6.85 0.38
N THR A 37 -5.06 -7.84 -0.36
CA THR A 37 -5.33 -7.69 -1.79
C THR A 37 -6.38 -6.62 -2.05
N ILE A 38 -7.29 -6.38 -1.10
CA ILE A 38 -8.26 -5.28 -1.18
C ILE A 38 -7.53 -3.94 -1.18
N THR A 39 -6.57 -3.76 -0.28
CA THR A 39 -5.75 -2.54 -0.23
C THR A 39 -4.98 -2.36 -1.53
N GLN A 40 -4.39 -3.42 -2.09
CA GLN A 40 -3.72 -3.34 -3.39
C GLN A 40 -4.68 -2.82 -4.46
N ALA A 41 -5.88 -3.40 -4.54
CA ALA A 41 -6.88 -3.00 -5.52
C ALA A 41 -7.29 -1.54 -5.36
N GLU A 42 -7.50 -1.10 -4.13
CA GLU A 42 -7.88 0.28 -3.83
C GLU A 42 -6.78 1.28 -4.22
N ILE A 43 -5.52 0.94 -3.94
CA ILE A 43 -4.38 1.78 -4.31
C ILE A 43 -4.29 1.90 -5.84
N LEU A 44 -4.34 0.78 -6.56
CA LEU A 44 -4.24 0.78 -8.01
C LEU A 44 -5.44 1.49 -8.65
N TYR A 45 -6.63 1.32 -8.09
CA TYR A 45 -7.83 2.01 -8.56
C TYR A 45 -7.70 3.53 -8.38
N GLY A 46 -7.25 3.97 -7.21
CA GLY A 46 -7.03 5.38 -6.94
C GLY A 46 -6.02 6.01 -7.90
N ILE A 47 -4.95 5.29 -8.22
CA ILE A 47 -3.96 5.74 -9.20
C ILE A 47 -4.60 5.85 -10.59
N ALA A 48 -5.42 4.88 -10.97
CA ALA A 48 -6.08 4.84 -12.27
C ALA A 48 -7.02 6.05 -12.49
N LEU A 49 -7.52 6.64 -11.43
CA LEU A 49 -8.40 7.82 -11.50
C LEU A 49 -7.67 9.13 -11.73
N LEU A 50 -6.34 9.15 -11.66
CA LEU A 50 -5.57 10.37 -11.89
C LEU A 50 -5.64 10.80 -13.36
N SER A 51 -5.66 12.09 -13.60
CA SER A 51 -5.75 12.64 -14.96
C SER A 51 -4.41 12.65 -15.69
N SER A 52 -3.31 12.82 -14.99
CA SER A 52 -1.96 12.85 -15.58
C SER A 52 -1.42 11.44 -15.78
N TRP A 53 -1.19 11.07 -17.04
CA TRP A 53 -0.64 9.72 -17.34
C TRP A 53 0.79 9.55 -16.81
N LYS A 54 1.58 10.63 -16.76
CA LYS A 54 2.94 10.59 -16.19
C LYS A 54 2.89 10.24 -14.71
N ARG A 55 1.97 10.89 -14.00
CA ARG A 55 1.79 10.62 -12.57
C ARG A 55 1.25 9.22 -12.32
N LYS A 56 0.29 8.77 -13.15
CA LYS A 56 -0.21 7.40 -13.10
C LYS A 56 0.91 6.39 -13.27
N SER A 57 1.72 6.57 -14.32
CA SER A 57 2.81 5.66 -14.64
C SER A 57 3.82 5.59 -13.50
N SER A 58 4.24 6.73 -12.98
CA SER A 58 5.19 6.82 -11.89
C SER A 58 4.65 6.16 -10.62
N LEU A 59 3.41 6.46 -10.23
CA LEU A 59 2.81 5.91 -9.02
C LEU A 59 2.50 4.44 -9.16
N THR A 60 2.07 3.98 -10.32
CA THR A 60 1.83 2.55 -10.57
C THR A 60 3.12 1.78 -10.40
N LYS A 61 4.21 2.27 -10.98
CA LYS A 61 5.51 1.63 -10.86
C LYS A 61 5.98 1.56 -9.41
N SER A 62 5.85 2.67 -8.67
CA SER A 62 6.20 2.71 -7.26
C SER A 62 5.35 1.74 -6.43
N ALA A 63 4.04 1.68 -6.70
CA ALA A 63 3.14 0.78 -6.00
C ALA A 63 3.51 -0.69 -6.24
N LEU A 64 3.77 -1.06 -7.49
CA LEU A 64 4.12 -2.44 -7.83
C LEU A 64 5.44 -2.86 -7.20
N ILE A 65 6.42 -1.98 -7.15
CA ILE A 65 7.70 -2.23 -6.49
C ILE A 65 7.49 -2.42 -4.99
N MET A 66 6.69 -1.55 -4.37
CA MET A 66 6.37 -1.65 -2.95
C MET A 66 5.70 -2.99 -2.62
N PHE A 67 4.70 -3.40 -3.40
CA PHE A 67 4.01 -4.67 -3.19
C PHE A 67 4.95 -5.85 -3.31
N LYS A 68 5.86 -5.81 -4.27
CA LYS A 68 6.80 -6.90 -4.52
C LYS A 68 7.92 -6.96 -3.50
N GLU A 69 8.52 -5.82 -3.17
CA GLU A 69 9.73 -5.77 -2.35
C GLU A 69 9.44 -5.56 -0.87
N ASP A 70 8.61 -4.55 -0.55
CA ASP A 70 8.38 -4.19 0.84
C ASP A 70 7.42 -5.13 1.56
N PHE A 71 6.51 -5.76 0.80
CA PHE A 71 5.50 -6.67 1.37
C PHE A 71 5.60 -8.08 0.81
N GLU A 72 6.78 -8.49 0.37
CA GLU A 72 6.98 -9.84 -0.14
C GLU A 72 6.56 -10.87 0.91
N GLY A 73 5.64 -11.76 0.52
CA GLY A 73 5.12 -12.79 1.41
C GLY A 73 4.18 -12.28 2.50
N ARG A 74 3.85 -10.99 2.50
CA ARG A 74 2.99 -10.39 3.53
C ARG A 74 1.76 -9.71 2.94
N ILE A 75 1.27 -10.20 1.81
CA ILE A 75 0.03 -9.73 1.22
C ILE A 75 -1.04 -10.79 1.46
N LEU A 76 -2.05 -10.42 2.25
CA LEU A 76 -3.13 -11.33 2.61
C LEU A 76 -4.21 -11.31 1.55
N SER A 77 -4.56 -12.50 1.05
CA SER A 77 -5.59 -12.66 0.04
C SER A 77 -6.97 -12.66 0.69
N PHE A 78 -7.87 -11.81 0.18
CA PHE A 78 -9.26 -11.77 0.61
C PHE A 78 -10.15 -12.14 -0.55
N ASP A 79 -10.87 -13.24 -0.44
CA ASP A 79 -11.87 -13.68 -1.40
C ASP A 79 -13.21 -13.86 -0.67
N ILE A 80 -14.21 -14.37 -1.38
CA ILE A 80 -15.54 -14.58 -0.80
C ILE A 80 -15.47 -15.55 0.39
N GLU A 81 -14.67 -16.59 0.29
CA GLU A 81 -14.53 -17.58 1.36
C GLU A 81 -13.84 -16.97 2.57
N ALA A 82 -12.82 -16.16 2.36
CA ALA A 82 -12.10 -15.50 3.44
C ALA A 82 -12.95 -14.46 4.16
N SER A 83 -13.96 -13.88 3.48
CA SER A 83 -14.82 -12.85 4.04
C SER A 83 -16.00 -13.42 4.84
N ILE A 84 -16.24 -14.71 4.74
CA ILE A 84 -17.28 -15.40 5.50
C ILE A 84 -16.73 -15.84 6.86
#